data_b46a24af1e1854cc276b5161cab28f73
#
_entry.id   b46a24af1e1854cc276b5161cab28f73
#
_cell.length_a   1.000
_cell.length_b   1.000
_cell.length_c   1.000
_cell.angle_alpha   90.00
_cell.angle_beta   90.00
_cell.angle_gamma   90.00
#
_symmetry.space_group_name_H-M   'P 1'
#
loop_
_entity.id
_entity.type
_entity.pdbx_description
1 polymer ?
#
loop_
_entity_poly.entity_id
_entity_poly.type
_entity_poly.pdbx_seq_one_letter_code
_entity_poly.pdbx_strand_id
1 'polypeptide(L)'
;MSKMEPLTAQNHSTNSNGGKGSLLLEMKNIWIEGFSDERWHEIIKGVNLTLNRGEILGLIGESGAGKSTLGLAAMGFARPGCRITQGEIVFDGTNLVETPLEKKQHLWGTKMAYVAQSAAAAFNPAHRLIEQTVEATIRERIKSESEARADAVELYHSLQLPMADTIGLRYPHQVSGGQLQRVMTAMAMSPRPDLIIFDEPTTAL
;
A
#
# COMPACT_ATOMS: atom_id res chain seq x y z
N MET A 1 14.58 -17.67 24.04
CA MET A 1 14.90 -16.38 23.40
C MET A 1 15.30 -16.67 21.95
N SER A 2 14.34 -16.67 21.04
CA SER A 2 14.63 -16.82 19.60
C SER A 2 15.24 -15.52 19.10
N LYS A 3 16.41 -15.58 18.48
CA LYS A 3 17.00 -14.42 17.79
C LYS A 3 16.17 -14.17 16.54
N MET A 4 15.39 -13.10 16.52
CA MET A 4 14.74 -12.63 15.28
C MET A 4 15.85 -12.29 14.28
N GLU A 5 15.81 -12.94 13.10
CA GLU A 5 16.68 -12.56 12.01
C GLU A 5 16.29 -11.17 11.48
N PRO A 6 17.29 -10.36 11.08
CA PRO A 6 16.99 -9.01 10.57
C PRO A 6 16.21 -9.06 9.26
N LEU A 7 15.27 -8.12 9.10
CA LEU A 7 14.57 -7.87 7.84
C LEU A 7 15.57 -7.65 6.70
N THR A 8 15.46 -8.46 5.64
CA THR A 8 16.29 -8.31 4.44
C THR A 8 15.42 -7.73 3.32
N ALA A 9 15.85 -6.62 2.75
CA ALA A 9 15.26 -6.04 1.55
C ALA A 9 15.96 -6.63 0.31
N GLN A 10 15.21 -7.25 -0.60
CA GLN A 10 15.73 -7.73 -1.87
C GLN A 10 15.16 -6.87 -3.01
N ASN A 11 16.06 -6.21 -3.74
CA ASN A 11 15.72 -5.46 -4.94
C ASN A 11 15.71 -6.41 -6.15
N HIS A 12 14.55 -6.61 -6.75
CA HIS A 12 14.43 -7.19 -8.08
C HIS A 12 14.24 -6.07 -9.10
N SER A 13 15.33 -5.64 -9.73
CA SER A 13 15.24 -4.82 -10.94
C SER A 13 14.90 -5.74 -12.11
N THR A 14 13.69 -5.63 -12.66
CA THR A 14 13.40 -6.19 -13.97
C THR A 14 14.20 -5.38 -14.99
N ASN A 15 15.27 -5.96 -15.51
CA ASN A 15 16.07 -5.41 -16.60
C ASN A 15 15.22 -5.31 -17.87
N SER A 16 14.58 -4.17 -18.07
CA SER A 16 14.28 -3.64 -19.38
C SER A 16 15.16 -2.40 -19.55
N ASN A 17 15.97 -2.38 -20.60
CA ASN A 17 16.88 -1.31 -20.98
C ASN A 17 16.28 0.09 -20.77
N GLY A 18 16.63 0.74 -19.67
CA GLY A 18 16.18 2.10 -19.34
C GLY A 18 16.88 2.53 -18.07
N GLY A 19 17.54 3.70 -18.07
CA GLY A 19 18.31 4.24 -16.97
C GLY A 19 17.58 4.11 -15.62
N LYS A 20 18.33 3.97 -14.52
CA LYS A 20 17.77 3.93 -13.15
C LYS A 20 16.73 5.04 -13.00
N GLY A 21 15.49 4.69 -12.71
CA GLY A 21 14.43 5.65 -12.45
C GLY A 21 14.86 6.62 -11.34
N SER A 22 14.28 7.81 -11.32
CA SER A 22 14.53 8.76 -10.23
C SER A 22 14.07 8.18 -8.89
N LEU A 23 14.77 8.55 -7.83
CA LEU A 23 14.44 8.14 -6.46
C LEU A 23 13.00 8.55 -6.12
N LEU A 24 12.19 7.60 -5.68
CA LEU A 24 10.80 7.80 -5.30
C LEU A 24 10.61 7.79 -3.78
N LEU A 25 11.19 6.79 -3.11
CA LEU A 25 11.10 6.63 -1.66
C LEU A 25 12.49 6.36 -1.08
N GLU A 26 12.82 7.07 -0.03
CA GLU A 26 14.03 6.86 0.74
C GLU A 26 13.70 6.83 2.24
N MET A 27 14.09 5.76 2.90
CA MET A 27 13.99 5.61 4.35
C MET A 27 15.40 5.51 4.93
N LYS A 28 15.75 6.37 5.89
CA LYS A 28 17.09 6.44 6.50
C LYS A 28 17.00 6.20 7.99
N ASN A 29 17.72 5.20 8.46
CA ASN A 29 17.87 4.88 9.88
C ASN A 29 16.54 4.85 10.63
N ILE A 30 15.54 4.13 10.09
CA ILE A 30 14.19 4.08 10.66
C ILE A 30 14.14 3.18 11.87
N TRP A 31 13.68 3.76 12.99
CA TRP A 31 13.37 3.04 14.22
C TRP A 31 11.90 3.18 14.55
N ILE A 32 11.27 2.05 14.90
CA ILE A 32 9.85 2.01 15.25
C ILE A 32 9.69 1.19 16.51
N GLU A 33 8.95 1.73 17.47
CA GLU A 33 8.56 1.05 18.71
C GLU A 33 7.05 0.74 18.69
N GLY A 34 6.69 -0.35 19.35
CA GLY A 34 5.32 -0.73 19.66
C GLY A 34 5.11 -0.84 21.16
N PHE A 35 3.93 -0.47 21.62
CA PHE A 35 3.54 -0.53 23.04
C PHE A 35 2.80 -1.84 23.33
N SER A 36 3.39 -2.68 24.20
CA SER A 36 2.77 -3.88 24.73
C SER A 36 3.28 -4.13 26.15
N ASP A 37 2.50 -4.83 26.97
CA ASP A 37 2.86 -5.16 28.36
C ASP A 37 3.35 -3.96 29.16
N GLU A 38 2.64 -2.83 29.02
CA GLU A 38 2.90 -1.55 29.71
C GLU A 38 4.26 -0.92 29.39
N ARG A 39 4.93 -1.32 28.29
CA ARG A 39 6.22 -0.76 27.88
C ARG A 39 6.35 -0.69 26.36
N TRP A 40 7.31 0.13 25.93
CA TRP A 40 7.69 0.26 24.52
C TRP A 40 8.78 -0.76 24.17
N HIS A 41 8.59 -1.45 23.05
CA HIS A 41 9.52 -2.43 22.51
C HIS A 41 9.93 -2.02 21.10
N GLU A 42 11.19 -2.17 20.77
CA GLU A 42 11.71 -1.91 19.43
C GLU A 42 11.22 -2.99 18.44
N ILE A 43 10.44 -2.58 17.43
CA ILE A 43 9.96 -3.45 16.34
C ILE A 43 10.90 -3.36 15.15
N ILE A 44 11.29 -2.13 14.76
CA ILE A 44 12.20 -1.87 13.64
C ILE A 44 13.43 -1.14 14.17
N LYS A 45 14.61 -1.56 13.70
CA LYS A 45 15.91 -1.13 14.24
C LYS A 45 16.85 -0.66 13.13
N GLY A 46 16.92 0.65 12.89
CA GLY A 46 17.89 1.27 12.00
C GLY A 46 17.77 0.83 10.53
N VAL A 47 16.55 0.61 10.02
CA VAL A 47 16.35 0.14 8.65
C VAL A 47 16.61 1.28 7.66
N ASN A 48 17.39 0.96 6.61
CA ASN A 48 17.59 1.80 5.45
C ASN A 48 16.99 1.12 4.22
N LEU A 49 16.28 1.88 3.39
CA LEU A 49 15.61 1.38 2.19
C LEU A 49 15.51 2.49 1.16
N THR A 50 15.75 2.15 -0.10
CA THR A 50 15.53 3.05 -1.23
C THR A 50 14.70 2.34 -2.29
N LEU A 51 13.80 3.09 -2.94
CA LEU A 51 12.97 2.61 -4.05
C LEU A 51 12.96 3.67 -5.15
N ASN A 52 13.30 3.29 -6.37
CA ASN A 52 13.25 4.15 -7.54
C ASN A 52 11.90 4.00 -8.27
N ARG A 53 11.55 4.98 -9.09
CA ARG A 53 10.37 4.88 -9.96
C ARG A 53 10.50 3.69 -10.92
N GLY A 54 9.42 2.89 -11.03
CA GLY A 54 9.40 1.67 -11.85
C GLY A 54 10.13 0.47 -11.25
N GLU A 55 10.60 0.56 -9.99
CA GLU A 55 11.26 -0.53 -9.27
C GLU A 55 10.23 -1.30 -8.41
N ILE A 56 10.47 -2.60 -8.26
CA ILE A 56 9.71 -3.48 -7.34
C ILE A 56 10.66 -3.93 -6.24
N LEU A 57 10.26 -3.66 -4.98
CA LEU A 57 11.03 -4.05 -3.79
C LEU A 57 10.24 -5.09 -2.98
N GLY A 58 10.84 -6.25 -2.77
CA GLY A 58 10.30 -7.29 -1.89
C GLY A 58 10.85 -7.21 -0.46
N LEU A 59 9.96 -7.17 0.54
CA LEU A 59 10.32 -7.29 1.95
C LEU A 59 10.15 -8.74 2.40
N ILE A 60 11.25 -9.39 2.79
CA ILE A 60 11.27 -10.79 3.22
C ILE A 60 11.64 -10.84 4.70
N GLY A 61 10.99 -11.72 5.44
CA GLY A 61 11.23 -11.95 6.87
C GLY A 61 10.13 -12.79 7.48
N GLU A 62 10.34 -13.29 8.68
CA GLU A 62 9.38 -14.09 9.43
C GLU A 62 8.08 -13.34 9.70
N SER A 63 7.00 -14.10 10.00
CA SER A 63 5.75 -13.50 10.48
C SER A 63 6.02 -12.77 11.80
N GLY A 64 5.50 -11.55 11.94
CA GLY A 64 5.79 -10.70 13.11
C GLY A 64 7.09 -9.89 13.04
N ALA A 65 7.94 -10.06 12.01
CA ALA A 65 9.20 -9.31 11.87
C ALA A 65 9.01 -7.79 11.59
N GLY A 66 7.79 -7.28 11.58
CA GLY A 66 7.52 -5.85 11.37
C GLY A 66 7.35 -5.43 9.90
N LYS A 67 7.20 -6.37 8.93
CA LYS A 67 7.03 -6.04 7.50
C LYS A 67 5.88 -5.06 7.25
N SER A 68 4.69 -5.37 7.75
CA SER A 68 3.51 -4.47 7.62
C SER A 68 3.71 -3.14 8.34
N THR A 69 4.42 -3.15 9.49
CA THR A 69 4.76 -1.92 10.22
C THR A 69 5.69 -1.03 9.41
N LEU A 70 6.72 -1.62 8.77
CA LEU A 70 7.64 -0.90 7.89
C LEU A 70 6.92 -0.38 6.64
N GLY A 71 6.04 -1.19 6.03
CA GLY A 71 5.22 -0.78 4.88
C GLY A 71 4.34 0.43 5.18
N LEU A 72 3.66 0.44 6.33
CA LEU A 72 2.86 1.58 6.76
C LEU A 72 3.74 2.80 7.10
N ALA A 73 4.89 2.58 7.72
CA ALA A 73 5.85 3.66 7.99
C ALA A 73 6.35 4.32 6.69
N ALA A 74 6.53 3.56 5.61
CA ALA A 74 6.87 4.11 4.30
C ALA A 74 5.84 5.13 3.77
N MET A 75 4.59 5.07 4.24
CA MET A 75 3.55 6.07 3.99
C MET A 75 3.55 7.22 5.03
N GLY A 76 4.52 7.28 5.93
CA GLY A 76 4.54 8.22 7.04
C GLY A 76 3.46 7.96 8.09
N PHE A 77 2.95 6.71 8.17
CA PHE A 77 1.90 6.31 9.10
C PHE A 77 2.42 5.31 10.13
N ALA A 78 2.12 5.55 11.40
CA ALA A 78 2.30 4.58 12.47
C ALA A 78 0.92 4.14 12.99
N ARG A 79 0.73 2.82 13.15
CA ARG A 79 -0.52 2.28 13.74
C ARG A 79 -0.69 2.76 15.18
N PRO A 80 -1.94 2.86 15.69
CA PRO A 80 -2.17 3.05 17.11
C PRO A 80 -1.36 2.04 17.94
N GLY A 81 -0.68 2.51 18.98
CA GLY A 81 0.27 1.71 19.75
C GLY A 81 1.66 1.54 19.13
N CYS A 82 1.94 2.17 17.98
CA CYS A 82 3.27 2.26 17.39
C CYS A 82 3.70 3.71 17.22
N ARG A 83 5.03 3.95 17.22
CA ARG A 83 5.61 5.26 16.94
C ARG A 83 6.93 5.14 16.19
N ILE A 84 7.16 6.06 15.26
CA ILE A 84 8.46 6.23 14.60
C ILE A 84 9.29 7.08 15.55
N THR A 85 10.41 6.55 16.05
CA THR A 85 11.24 7.22 17.07
C THR A 85 12.45 7.90 16.49
N GLN A 86 12.96 7.41 15.35
CA GLN A 86 14.15 7.98 14.69
C GLN A 86 14.07 7.75 13.19
N GLY A 87 14.83 8.56 12.45
CA GLY A 87 15.07 8.44 11.02
C GLY A 87 14.21 9.38 10.19
N GLU A 88 14.43 9.31 8.88
CA GLU A 88 13.74 10.11 7.87
C GLU A 88 13.05 9.22 6.86
N ILE A 89 11.88 9.64 6.39
CA ILE A 89 11.13 9.00 5.33
C ILE A 89 10.83 10.05 4.28
N VAL A 90 11.53 9.99 3.15
CA VAL A 90 11.38 10.97 2.07
C VAL A 90 10.67 10.31 0.90
N PHE A 91 9.48 10.79 0.57
CA PHE A 91 8.70 10.39 -0.59
C PHE A 91 8.62 11.55 -1.58
N ASP A 92 9.10 11.34 -2.79
CA ASP A 92 9.12 12.32 -3.88
C ASP A 92 9.64 13.71 -3.41
N GLY A 93 10.73 13.71 -2.64
CA GLY A 93 11.36 14.90 -2.06
C GLY A 93 10.70 15.47 -0.80
N THR A 94 9.61 14.87 -0.31
CA THR A 94 8.89 15.33 0.88
C THR A 94 9.19 14.44 2.09
N ASN A 95 9.69 14.99 3.21
CA ASN A 95 9.90 14.25 4.46
C ASN A 95 8.57 13.99 5.17
N LEU A 96 8.12 12.74 5.15
CA LEU A 96 6.83 12.33 5.70
C LEU A 96 6.81 12.30 7.24
N VAL A 97 7.96 12.19 7.91
CA VAL A 97 8.02 12.22 9.38
C VAL A 97 7.65 13.60 9.91
N GLU A 98 8.12 14.64 9.24
CA GLU A 98 7.87 16.03 9.61
C GLU A 98 6.56 16.60 9.03
N THR A 99 5.99 15.93 8.02
CA THR A 99 4.79 16.39 7.32
C THR A 99 3.56 16.27 8.22
N PRO A 100 2.75 17.32 8.39
CA PRO A 100 1.49 17.27 9.14
C PRO A 100 0.52 16.21 8.56
N LEU A 101 -0.30 15.63 9.46
CA LEU A 101 -1.23 14.56 9.10
C LEU A 101 -2.16 14.93 7.93
N GLU A 102 -2.71 16.14 7.95
CA GLU A 102 -3.59 16.65 6.88
C GLU A 102 -2.94 16.58 5.51
N LYS A 103 -1.67 16.99 5.39
CA LYS A 103 -0.93 16.92 4.13
C LYS A 103 -0.65 15.48 3.71
N LYS A 104 -0.35 14.58 4.65
CA LYS A 104 -0.18 13.15 4.36
C LYS A 104 -1.47 12.51 3.87
N GLN A 105 -2.62 12.89 4.43
CA GLN A 105 -3.93 12.40 4.00
C GLN A 105 -4.23 12.69 2.52
N HIS A 106 -3.74 13.81 1.98
CA HIS A 106 -3.85 14.12 0.55
C HIS A 106 -2.95 13.24 -0.35
N LEU A 107 -1.89 12.66 0.21
CA LEU A 107 -1.04 11.72 -0.52
C LEU A 107 -1.65 10.32 -0.53
N TRP A 108 -2.34 9.94 0.56
CA TRP A 108 -2.93 8.62 0.69
C TRP A 108 -4.16 8.44 -0.20
N GLY A 109 -4.18 7.32 -0.93
CA GLY A 109 -5.22 7.02 -1.91
C GLY A 109 -5.10 7.80 -3.22
N THR A 110 -4.08 8.66 -3.39
CA THR A 110 -3.81 9.39 -4.63
C THR A 110 -2.40 9.13 -5.15
N LYS A 111 -1.39 9.52 -4.38
CA LYS A 111 0.04 9.32 -4.71
C LYS A 111 0.62 8.04 -4.12
N MET A 112 0.07 7.61 -3.00
CA MET A 112 0.47 6.41 -2.28
C MET A 112 -0.78 5.57 -1.99
N ALA A 113 -0.73 4.27 -2.28
CA ALA A 113 -1.82 3.35 -2.00
C ALA A 113 -1.32 2.14 -1.19
N TYR A 114 -2.20 1.60 -0.35
CA TYR A 114 -1.93 0.43 0.48
C TYR A 114 -2.99 -0.65 0.22
N VAL A 115 -2.52 -1.82 -0.17
CA VAL A 115 -3.34 -3.02 -0.37
C VAL A 115 -3.16 -3.91 0.86
N ALA A 116 -4.19 -3.94 1.71
CA ALA A 116 -4.16 -4.67 2.96
C ALA A 116 -4.24 -6.19 2.75
N GLN A 117 -3.80 -6.96 3.75
CA GLN A 117 -3.88 -8.42 3.75
C GLN A 117 -5.32 -8.93 3.63
N SER A 118 -6.29 -8.29 4.28
CA SER A 118 -7.71 -8.69 4.27
C SER A 118 -8.55 -7.71 3.48
N ALA A 119 -8.97 -8.09 2.28
CA ALA A 119 -9.91 -7.31 1.48
C ALA A 119 -11.29 -7.17 2.14
N ALA A 120 -11.75 -8.18 2.85
CA ALA A 120 -13.07 -8.14 3.50
C ALA A 120 -13.20 -7.01 4.52
N ALA A 121 -12.11 -6.62 5.18
CA ALA A 121 -12.09 -5.51 6.13
C ALA A 121 -11.99 -4.13 5.46
N ALA A 122 -11.61 -4.07 4.19
CA ALA A 122 -11.40 -2.83 3.47
C ALA A 122 -12.67 -2.28 2.79
N PHE A 123 -13.64 -3.15 2.49
CA PHE A 123 -14.86 -2.77 1.77
C PHE A 123 -16.05 -2.51 2.69
N ASN A 124 -16.82 -1.47 2.36
CA ASN A 124 -18.14 -1.26 2.96
C ASN A 124 -19.16 -2.21 2.28
N PRO A 125 -19.81 -3.13 3.04
CA PRO A 125 -20.75 -4.10 2.46
C PRO A 125 -22.02 -3.47 1.87
N ALA A 126 -22.33 -2.22 2.20
CA ALA A 126 -23.52 -1.51 1.73
C ALA A 126 -23.35 -0.83 0.37
N HIS A 127 -22.12 -0.76 -0.15
CA HIS A 127 -21.81 -0.12 -1.42
C HIS A 127 -21.34 -1.13 -2.47
N ARG A 128 -21.62 -0.85 -3.75
CA ARG A 128 -21.15 -1.66 -4.86
C ARG A 128 -19.65 -1.52 -5.05
N LEU A 129 -19.02 -2.56 -5.59
CA LEU A 129 -17.57 -2.59 -5.77
C LEU A 129 -17.06 -1.46 -6.66
N ILE A 130 -17.78 -1.15 -7.76
CA ILE A 130 -17.36 -0.07 -8.68
C ILE A 130 -17.38 1.30 -7.99
N GLU A 131 -18.36 1.58 -7.14
CA GLU A 131 -18.48 2.85 -6.42
C GLU A 131 -17.25 3.07 -5.54
N GLN A 132 -16.85 2.04 -4.81
CA GLN A 132 -15.68 2.09 -3.94
C GLN A 132 -14.37 2.13 -4.73
N THR A 133 -14.29 1.41 -5.86
CA THR A 133 -13.10 1.40 -6.72
C THR A 133 -12.78 2.80 -7.26
N VAL A 134 -13.79 3.59 -7.63
CA VAL A 134 -13.59 4.91 -8.27
C VAL A 134 -13.67 6.08 -7.29
N GLU A 135 -14.03 5.83 -6.02
CA GLU A 135 -14.30 6.88 -5.04
C GLU A 135 -13.16 7.90 -4.91
N ALA A 136 -11.94 7.43 -4.70
CA ALA A 136 -10.78 8.33 -4.55
C ALA A 136 -10.52 9.13 -5.84
N THR A 137 -10.63 8.49 -6.99
CA THR A 137 -10.40 9.12 -8.31
C THR A 137 -11.38 10.24 -8.57
N ILE A 138 -12.66 10.06 -8.20
CA ILE A 138 -13.73 11.06 -8.41
C ILE A 138 -13.60 12.16 -7.34
N ARG A 139 -13.46 11.80 -6.07
CA ARG A 139 -13.35 12.74 -4.94
C ARG A 139 -12.21 13.74 -5.15
N GLU A 140 -11.06 13.26 -5.58
CA GLU A 140 -9.87 14.07 -5.83
C GLU A 140 -9.87 14.70 -7.25
N ARG A 141 -10.97 14.56 -8.00
CA ARG A 141 -11.15 15.14 -9.35
C ARG A 141 -10.07 14.76 -10.36
N ILE A 142 -9.49 13.56 -10.22
CA ILE A 142 -8.46 13.04 -11.14
C ILE A 142 -9.07 12.75 -12.50
N LYS A 143 -10.31 12.20 -12.52
CA LYS A 143 -11.10 11.89 -13.70
C LYS A 143 -12.57 12.21 -13.46
N SER A 144 -13.34 12.38 -14.53
CA SER A 144 -14.81 12.38 -14.47
C SER A 144 -15.34 11.01 -14.03
N GLU A 145 -16.56 10.94 -13.52
CA GLU A 145 -17.15 9.68 -13.07
C GLU A 145 -17.22 8.64 -14.21
N SER A 146 -17.61 9.05 -15.43
CA SER A 146 -17.68 8.16 -16.58
C SER A 146 -16.32 7.58 -16.97
N GLU A 147 -15.28 8.41 -16.99
CA GLU A 147 -13.90 7.99 -17.27
C GLU A 147 -13.36 7.07 -16.18
N ALA A 148 -13.60 7.40 -14.92
CA ALA A 148 -13.15 6.59 -13.78
C ALA A 148 -13.81 5.21 -13.80
N ARG A 149 -15.10 5.11 -14.11
CA ARG A 149 -15.82 3.82 -14.23
C ARG A 149 -15.32 3.00 -15.41
N ALA A 150 -15.05 3.60 -16.56
CA ALA A 150 -14.47 2.91 -17.70
C ALA A 150 -13.07 2.37 -17.39
N ASP A 151 -12.22 3.20 -16.79
CA ASP A 151 -10.86 2.82 -16.37
C ASP A 151 -10.87 1.70 -15.30
N ALA A 152 -11.83 1.70 -14.39
CA ALA A 152 -11.99 0.62 -13.40
C ALA A 152 -12.33 -0.72 -14.05
N VAL A 153 -13.16 -0.74 -15.10
CA VAL A 153 -13.46 -1.95 -15.87
C VAL A 153 -12.21 -2.46 -16.59
N GLU A 154 -11.42 -1.59 -17.20
CA GLU A 154 -10.12 -1.95 -17.78
C GLU A 154 -9.15 -2.55 -16.74
N LEU A 155 -9.12 -2.00 -15.52
CA LEU A 155 -8.34 -2.56 -14.42
C LEU A 155 -8.86 -3.94 -14.01
N TYR A 156 -10.16 -4.16 -13.97
CA TYR A 156 -10.74 -5.49 -13.70
C TYR A 156 -10.35 -6.51 -14.76
N HIS A 157 -10.34 -6.15 -16.05
CA HIS A 157 -9.84 -6.99 -17.13
C HIS A 157 -8.34 -7.30 -16.94
N SER A 158 -7.51 -6.30 -16.68
CA SER A 158 -6.08 -6.44 -16.49
C SER A 158 -5.72 -7.35 -15.30
N LEU A 159 -6.55 -7.32 -14.25
CA LEU A 159 -6.42 -8.15 -13.05
C LEU A 159 -7.13 -9.52 -13.22
N GLN A 160 -7.58 -9.87 -14.43
CA GLN A 160 -8.21 -11.15 -14.77
C GLN A 160 -9.42 -11.47 -13.86
N LEU A 161 -10.21 -10.47 -13.53
CA LEU A 161 -11.45 -10.70 -12.80
C LEU A 161 -12.49 -11.36 -13.71
N PRO A 162 -13.16 -12.42 -13.27
CA PRO A 162 -14.24 -13.00 -14.05
C PRO A 162 -15.39 -12.00 -14.17
N MET A 163 -16.00 -11.93 -15.36
CA MET A 163 -17.10 -10.98 -15.63
C MET A 163 -16.70 -9.51 -15.35
N ALA A 164 -15.51 -9.10 -15.78
CA ALA A 164 -14.91 -7.78 -15.50
C ALA A 164 -15.87 -6.63 -15.80
N ASP A 165 -16.69 -6.70 -16.86
CA ASP A 165 -17.67 -5.68 -17.23
C ASP A 165 -18.80 -5.50 -16.20
N THR A 166 -19.11 -6.51 -15.42
CA THR A 166 -20.28 -6.53 -14.53
C THR A 166 -19.97 -6.77 -13.06
N ILE A 167 -18.78 -7.29 -12.72
CA ILE A 167 -18.41 -7.59 -11.33
C ILE A 167 -18.48 -6.35 -10.44
N GLY A 168 -18.16 -5.18 -10.98
CA GLY A 168 -18.25 -3.90 -10.28
C GLY A 168 -19.65 -3.54 -9.78
N LEU A 169 -20.70 -4.11 -10.39
CA LEU A 169 -22.09 -3.91 -9.98
C LEU A 169 -22.50 -4.77 -8.78
N ARG A 170 -21.66 -5.71 -8.36
CA ARG A 170 -21.90 -6.57 -7.21
C ARG A 170 -21.50 -5.88 -5.90
N TYR A 171 -22.04 -6.40 -4.82
CA TYR A 171 -21.63 -6.04 -3.44
C TYR A 171 -20.48 -6.94 -2.97
N PRO A 172 -19.68 -6.52 -1.96
CA PRO A 172 -18.55 -7.30 -1.46
C PRO A 172 -18.90 -8.74 -1.06
N HIS A 173 -20.07 -8.96 -0.46
CA HIS A 173 -20.53 -10.28 -0.02
C HIS A 173 -20.99 -11.21 -1.18
N GLN A 174 -21.04 -10.72 -2.40
CA GLN A 174 -21.48 -11.47 -3.61
C GLN A 174 -20.30 -12.00 -4.44
N VAL A 175 -19.07 -11.82 -3.98
CA VAL A 175 -17.85 -12.23 -4.68
C VAL A 175 -16.96 -13.06 -3.77
N SER A 176 -16.07 -13.88 -4.36
CA SER A 176 -15.11 -14.66 -3.58
C SER A 176 -14.01 -13.78 -2.95
N GLY A 177 -13.32 -14.29 -1.92
CA GLY A 177 -12.21 -13.58 -1.29
C GLY A 177 -11.12 -13.18 -2.27
N GLY A 178 -10.72 -14.07 -3.18
CA GLY A 178 -9.72 -13.78 -4.20
C GLY A 178 -10.20 -12.76 -5.26
N GLN A 179 -11.51 -12.74 -5.58
CA GLN A 179 -12.09 -11.68 -6.42
C GLN A 179 -12.05 -10.35 -5.68
N LEU A 180 -12.45 -10.32 -4.42
CA LEU A 180 -12.45 -9.11 -3.59
C LEU A 180 -11.04 -8.54 -3.42
N GLN A 181 -10.03 -9.41 -3.25
CA GLN A 181 -8.62 -9.00 -3.17
C GLN A 181 -8.15 -8.33 -4.47
N ARG A 182 -8.52 -8.86 -5.63
CA ARG A 182 -8.21 -8.25 -6.92
C ARG A 182 -8.96 -6.94 -7.15
N VAL A 183 -10.22 -6.84 -6.72
CA VAL A 183 -10.95 -5.56 -6.74
C VAL A 183 -10.30 -4.51 -5.83
N MET A 184 -9.79 -4.91 -4.64
CA MET A 184 -9.03 -4.00 -3.77
C MET A 184 -7.75 -3.51 -4.45
N THR A 185 -7.08 -4.37 -5.22
CA THR A 185 -5.94 -3.97 -6.03
C THR A 185 -6.35 -2.96 -7.10
N ALA A 186 -7.46 -3.19 -7.82
CA ALA A 186 -8.00 -2.22 -8.78
C ALA A 186 -8.34 -0.87 -8.11
N MET A 187 -8.95 -0.91 -6.93
CA MET A 187 -9.25 0.30 -6.14
C MET A 187 -7.98 1.08 -5.80
N ALA A 188 -6.93 0.39 -5.38
CA ALA A 188 -5.63 1.01 -5.10
C ALA A 188 -4.97 1.61 -6.35
N MET A 189 -5.16 0.99 -7.52
CA MET A 189 -4.59 1.42 -8.80
C MET A 189 -5.39 2.51 -9.50
N SER A 190 -6.67 2.66 -9.20
CA SER A 190 -7.59 3.57 -9.90
C SER A 190 -7.11 5.02 -9.96
N PRO A 191 -6.54 5.61 -8.88
CA PRO A 191 -5.99 6.97 -8.90
C PRO A 191 -4.63 7.09 -9.62
N ARG A 192 -4.05 5.97 -10.10
CA ARG A 192 -2.71 5.91 -10.70
C ARG A 192 -1.60 6.41 -9.75
N PRO A 193 -1.48 5.83 -8.55
CA PRO A 193 -0.50 6.26 -7.57
C PRO A 193 0.94 6.02 -8.05
N ASP A 194 1.87 6.79 -7.50
CA ASP A 194 3.32 6.65 -7.75
C ASP A 194 3.91 5.47 -6.94
N LEU A 195 3.31 5.14 -5.78
CA LEU A 195 3.72 4.05 -4.90
C LEU A 195 2.53 3.18 -4.51
N ILE A 196 2.66 1.86 -4.67
CA ILE A 196 1.69 0.89 -4.12
C ILE A 196 2.44 -0.05 -3.17
N ILE A 197 1.91 -0.20 -1.97
CA ILE A 197 2.42 -1.14 -0.97
C ILE A 197 1.43 -2.29 -0.84
N PHE A 198 1.91 -3.51 -1.07
CA PHE A 198 1.13 -4.73 -0.89
C PHE A 198 1.54 -5.42 0.41
N ASP A 199 0.58 -5.63 1.31
CA ASP A 199 0.78 -6.36 2.55
C ASP A 199 0.23 -7.80 2.39
N GLU A 200 1.13 -8.76 2.16
CA GLU A 200 0.82 -10.19 1.96
C GLU A 200 -0.36 -10.44 1.00
N PRO A 201 -0.30 -9.97 -0.27
CA PRO A 201 -1.44 -9.96 -1.18
C PRO A 201 -1.91 -11.35 -1.62
N THR A 202 -1.15 -12.41 -1.35
CA THR A 202 -1.40 -13.78 -1.84
C THR A 202 -2.03 -14.71 -0.80
N THR A 203 -2.24 -14.27 0.43
CA THR A 203 -2.80 -15.12 1.51
C THR A 203 -4.29 -15.48 1.30
N ALA A 204 -4.97 -14.85 0.35
CA ALA A 204 -6.39 -15.09 0.01
C ALA A 204 -6.58 -15.73 -1.39
N LEU A 205 -5.51 -16.22 -2.03
CA LEU A 205 -5.54 -16.86 -3.35
C LEU A 205 -5.54 -18.39 -3.23
#